data_45cce2c55bd4a65652a94aa0fdbeed05
#
_entry.id   45cce2c55bd4a65652a94aa0fdbeed05
#
_cell.length_a   1.000
_cell.length_b   1.000
_cell.length_c   1.000
_cell.angle_alpha   90.00
_cell.angle_beta   90.00
_cell.angle_gamma   90.00
#
_symmetry.space_group_name_H-M   'P 1'
#
loop_
_entity.id
_entity.type
_entity.pdbx_description
1 polymer ?
#
loop_
_entity_poly.entity_id
_entity_poly.type
_entity_poly.pdbx_seq_one_letter_code
_entity_poly.pdbx_strand_id
1 'polypeptide(L)'
;LKQTLRYGENSHQTAAFYQSALPVSYSIASAQQLHGKELSYNNIKDADAAIRIAREFTEPTVVALKHMNPCGIGSGRTIAEAYQFAYEADPTSIFGGILVANREIDLETAEEMHKLFLEIIIAPSFNKEAFEVLSGKKNLRLMTLDFANQRNNQPEVVSVLGGLLVQDQDVIEEIPEEWEVATDRKPTNEELKALAFAWKAVKHVKSNAIVVANAHQTVGVGAGQMNRVGSVKIALDEAKGRMDGAVLASDAYFPMDDSVEYAAQHGIKAIVQPGGSIRDKDSIAMANKYGVAMVFTGVRHFRH
;
A
#
# COMPACT_ATOMS: atom_id res chain seq x y z
N LEU A 1 2.98 7.34 28.28
CA LEU A 1 3.65 8.32 27.43
C LEU A 1 4.97 7.73 26.91
N LYS A 2 5.15 7.69 25.59
CA LYS A 2 6.41 7.31 24.96
C LYS A 2 7.22 8.55 24.57
N GLN A 3 6.57 9.52 23.95
CA GLN A 3 7.23 10.73 23.47
C GLN A 3 6.23 11.91 23.45
N THR A 4 6.66 13.08 23.91
CA THR A 4 5.97 14.34 23.63
C THR A 4 6.39 14.80 22.24
N LEU A 5 5.44 15.11 21.40
CA LEU A 5 5.69 15.52 20.02
C LEU A 5 5.73 17.05 19.92
N ARG A 6 6.51 17.56 18.97
CA ARG A 6 6.66 19.00 18.77
C ARG A 6 5.32 19.69 18.50
N TYR A 7 4.46 19.04 17.71
CA TYR A 7 3.08 19.44 17.41
C TYR A 7 2.33 18.25 16.79
N GLY A 8 1.04 18.36 16.59
CA GLY A 8 0.20 17.33 16.00
C GLY A 8 0.28 17.32 14.49
N GLU A 9 -0.82 17.02 13.83
CA GLU A 9 -0.93 17.05 12.37
C GLU A 9 -0.65 18.47 11.82
N ASN A 10 -1.04 19.48 12.59
CA ASN A 10 -0.79 20.89 12.28
C ASN A 10 0.00 21.56 13.42
N SER A 11 0.73 22.62 13.10
CA SER A 11 1.69 23.27 14.02
C SER A 11 1.07 23.89 15.27
N HIS A 12 -0.22 24.20 15.27
CA HIS A 12 -0.95 24.77 16.42
C HIS A 12 -1.53 23.70 17.36
N GLN A 13 -1.45 22.42 17.02
CA GLN A 13 -2.00 21.32 17.80
C GLN A 13 -0.92 20.71 18.71
N THR A 14 -1.21 20.55 20.00
CA THR A 14 -0.35 19.78 20.90
C THR A 14 -0.55 18.29 20.65
N ALA A 15 0.52 17.50 20.77
CA ALA A 15 0.47 16.07 20.52
C ALA A 15 1.47 15.29 21.38
N ALA A 16 1.14 14.03 21.60
CA ALA A 16 2.01 13.07 22.26
C ALA A 16 1.78 11.67 21.69
N PHE A 17 2.81 10.85 21.74
CA PHE A 17 2.76 9.44 21.38
C PHE A 17 2.71 8.58 22.64
N TYR A 18 1.70 7.72 22.73
CA TYR A 18 1.53 6.77 23.81
C TYR A 18 1.73 5.36 23.29
N GLN A 19 2.54 4.58 23.96
CA GLN A 19 2.73 3.17 23.68
C GLN A 19 1.69 2.34 24.43
N SER A 20 1.19 1.29 23.80
CA SER A 20 0.33 0.28 24.47
C SER A 20 1.06 -0.33 25.68
N ALA A 21 0.30 -0.65 26.73
CA ALA A 21 0.83 -1.36 27.89
C ALA A 21 1.28 -2.80 27.54
N LEU A 22 0.61 -3.42 26.57
CA LEU A 22 1.00 -4.71 26.03
C LEU A 22 1.92 -4.49 24.83
N PRO A 23 3.17 -4.97 24.88
CA PRO A 23 4.11 -4.77 23.80
C PRO A 23 3.68 -5.52 22.53
N VAL A 24 3.84 -4.83 21.39
CA VAL A 24 3.63 -5.38 20.05
C VAL A 24 4.97 -5.32 19.32
N SER A 25 5.50 -6.48 18.97
CA SER A 25 6.83 -6.58 18.35
C SER A 25 6.90 -5.94 16.98
N TYR A 26 5.86 -6.13 16.14
CA TYR A 26 5.75 -5.49 14.83
C TYR A 26 4.90 -4.22 14.92
N SER A 27 5.53 -3.13 15.27
CA SER A 27 4.85 -1.83 15.43
C SER A 27 5.83 -0.68 15.33
N ILE A 28 5.33 0.51 15.00
CA ILE A 28 6.15 1.73 15.06
C ILE A 28 6.61 2.05 16.50
N ALA A 29 5.87 1.58 17.49
CA ALA A 29 6.23 1.75 18.89
C ALA A 29 7.44 0.90 19.32
N SER A 30 7.67 -0.25 18.69
CA SER A 30 8.81 -1.14 18.91
C SER A 30 9.99 -0.88 18.00
N ALA A 31 9.80 -0.15 16.92
CA ALA A 31 10.87 0.20 15.99
C ALA A 31 11.95 1.03 16.69
N GLN A 32 13.21 0.76 16.31
CA GLN A 32 14.37 1.47 16.87
C GLN A 32 14.89 2.49 15.87
N GLN A 33 14.93 3.76 16.29
CA GLN A 33 15.56 4.80 15.50
C GLN A 33 17.07 4.80 15.71
N LEU A 34 17.83 4.64 14.62
CA LEU A 34 19.29 4.59 14.61
C LEU A 34 19.91 5.93 14.26
N HIS A 35 19.21 6.78 13.51
CA HIS A 35 19.73 8.01 12.94
C HIS A 35 18.61 9.00 12.61
N GLY A 36 18.96 10.29 12.52
CA GLY A 36 18.09 11.35 12.02
C GLY A 36 17.36 12.12 13.09
N LYS A 37 16.48 13.01 12.64
CA LYS A 37 15.63 13.85 13.50
C LYS A 37 14.60 13.02 14.27
N GLU A 38 14.05 13.58 15.34
CA GLU A 38 12.89 13.03 16.02
C GLU A 38 11.71 12.83 15.05
N LEU A 39 10.89 11.81 15.33
CA LEU A 39 9.66 11.56 14.57
C LEU A 39 8.62 12.63 14.89
N SER A 40 7.96 13.13 13.86
CA SER A 40 6.77 13.96 13.99
C SER A 40 5.51 13.10 14.12
N TYR A 41 4.39 13.73 14.48
CA TYR A 41 3.07 13.12 14.47
C TYR A 41 2.75 12.47 13.11
N ASN A 42 2.94 13.23 12.02
CA ASN A 42 2.69 12.72 10.66
C ASN A 42 3.65 11.60 10.26
N ASN A 43 4.92 11.67 10.69
CA ASN A 43 5.87 10.58 10.47
C ASN A 43 5.40 9.27 11.10
N ILE A 44 4.89 9.31 12.33
CA ILE A 44 4.41 8.11 13.04
C ILE A 44 3.19 7.53 12.33
N LYS A 45 2.22 8.35 11.92
CA LYS A 45 1.04 7.90 11.16
C LYS A 45 1.43 7.26 9.83
N ASP A 46 2.28 7.92 9.07
CA ASP A 46 2.72 7.42 7.76
C ASP A 46 3.56 6.15 7.90
N ALA A 47 4.46 6.09 8.88
CA ALA A 47 5.26 4.90 9.14
C ALA A 47 4.38 3.70 9.56
N ASP A 48 3.39 3.90 10.42
CA ASP A 48 2.43 2.84 10.79
C ASP A 48 1.68 2.31 9.55
N ALA A 49 1.19 3.20 8.71
CA ALA A 49 0.54 2.79 7.46
C ALA A 49 1.48 1.99 6.54
N ALA A 50 2.72 2.42 6.40
CA ALA A 50 3.70 1.76 5.53
C ALA A 50 4.10 0.36 6.03
N ILE A 51 4.32 0.18 7.35
CA ILE A 51 4.65 -1.15 7.91
C ILE A 51 3.47 -2.12 7.82
N ARG A 52 2.23 -1.63 7.91
CA ARG A 52 1.02 -2.46 7.69
C ARG A 52 0.96 -3.00 6.27
N ILE A 53 1.36 -2.21 5.28
CA ILE A 53 1.43 -2.66 3.88
C ILE A 53 2.57 -3.68 3.71
N ALA A 54 3.74 -3.40 4.24
CA ALA A 54 4.92 -4.26 4.08
C ALA A 54 4.70 -5.69 4.57
N ARG A 55 3.91 -5.89 5.62
CA ARG A 55 3.60 -7.23 6.16
C ARG A 55 2.74 -8.10 5.25
N GLU A 56 2.09 -7.54 4.23
CA GLU A 56 1.30 -8.31 3.26
C GLU A 56 2.16 -9.14 2.32
N PHE A 57 3.46 -8.84 2.23
CA PHE A 57 4.35 -9.41 1.23
C PHE A 57 5.43 -10.27 1.87
N THR A 58 5.66 -11.45 1.29
CA THR A 58 6.71 -12.39 1.71
C THR A 58 7.96 -12.28 0.85
N GLU A 59 7.82 -11.86 -0.41
CA GLU A 59 8.95 -11.59 -1.31
C GLU A 59 9.67 -10.29 -0.90
N PRO A 60 10.93 -10.08 -1.36
CA PRO A 60 11.58 -8.79 -1.19
C PRO A 60 10.72 -7.66 -1.73
N THR A 61 10.29 -6.75 -0.86
CA THR A 61 9.32 -5.69 -1.19
C THR A 61 9.74 -4.37 -0.56
N VAL A 62 9.55 -3.30 -1.31
CA VAL A 62 9.67 -1.92 -0.83
C VAL A 62 8.33 -1.22 -0.99
N VAL A 63 7.89 -0.59 0.08
CA VAL A 63 6.70 0.26 0.12
C VAL A 63 7.13 1.71 0.22
N ALA A 64 6.71 2.51 -0.74
CA ALA A 64 6.81 3.97 -0.70
C ALA A 64 5.44 4.55 -0.34
N LEU A 65 5.41 5.39 0.68
CA LEU A 65 4.16 5.90 1.22
C LEU A 65 4.23 7.41 1.43
N LYS A 66 3.13 8.08 1.19
CA LYS A 66 2.95 9.51 1.43
C LYS A 66 1.50 9.83 1.78
N HIS A 67 1.31 10.59 2.85
CA HIS A 67 -0.03 10.96 3.33
C HIS A 67 -0.97 9.75 3.55
N MET A 68 -0.45 8.73 4.21
CA MET A 68 -1.17 7.49 4.56
C MET A 68 -1.57 6.59 3.36
N ASN A 69 -1.19 6.94 2.13
CA ASN A 69 -1.45 6.13 0.95
C ASN A 69 -0.15 5.65 0.31
N PRO A 70 -0.11 4.43 -0.23
CA PRO A 70 1.05 3.99 -1.00
C PRO A 70 1.13 4.79 -2.30
N CYS A 71 2.27 5.39 -2.58
CA CYS A 71 2.57 5.98 -3.88
C CYS A 71 3.39 5.03 -4.77
N GLY A 72 3.99 4.01 -4.19
CA GLY A 72 4.66 2.96 -4.93
C GLY A 72 4.90 1.73 -4.07
N ILE A 73 4.53 0.56 -4.59
CA ILE A 73 4.88 -0.74 -4.00
C ILE A 73 5.59 -1.53 -5.08
N GLY A 74 6.76 -2.07 -4.77
CA GLY A 74 7.53 -2.90 -5.68
C GLY A 74 8.00 -4.17 -4.99
N SER A 75 7.84 -5.31 -5.66
CA SER A 75 8.35 -6.61 -5.23
C SER A 75 9.28 -7.18 -6.30
N GLY A 76 10.44 -7.66 -5.90
CA GLY A 76 11.45 -8.16 -6.82
C GLY A 76 12.19 -9.37 -6.26
N ARG A 77 13.19 -9.83 -6.98
CA ARG A 77 14.07 -10.94 -6.55
C ARG A 77 15.06 -10.48 -5.48
N THR A 78 15.41 -9.20 -5.49
CA THR A 78 16.30 -8.53 -4.55
C THR A 78 15.64 -7.27 -4.02
N ILE A 79 16.15 -6.74 -2.90
CA ILE A 79 15.61 -5.49 -2.36
C ILE A 79 15.94 -4.29 -3.27
N ALA A 80 17.05 -4.32 -3.98
CA ALA A 80 17.41 -3.31 -4.97
C ALA A 80 16.39 -3.27 -6.13
N GLU A 81 16.02 -4.43 -6.67
CA GLU A 81 14.99 -4.55 -7.72
C GLU A 81 13.63 -4.08 -7.19
N ALA A 82 13.26 -4.47 -5.97
CA ALA A 82 12.02 -4.05 -5.34
C ALA A 82 11.96 -2.52 -5.16
N TYR A 83 13.06 -1.90 -4.74
CA TYR A 83 13.15 -0.44 -4.66
C TYR A 83 12.98 0.23 -6.02
N GLN A 84 13.64 -0.31 -7.05
CA GLN A 84 13.51 0.21 -8.41
C GLN A 84 12.04 0.21 -8.88
N PHE A 85 11.33 -0.89 -8.68
CA PHE A 85 9.91 -0.99 -9.00
C PHE A 85 9.04 -0.02 -8.19
N ALA A 86 9.30 0.14 -6.90
CA ALA A 86 8.58 1.08 -6.05
C ALA A 86 8.83 2.54 -6.48
N TYR A 87 10.06 2.87 -6.86
CA TYR A 87 10.42 4.19 -7.38
C TYR A 87 9.74 4.49 -8.71
N GLU A 88 9.81 3.55 -9.65
CA GLU A 88 9.21 3.70 -10.99
C GLU A 88 7.68 3.78 -10.96
N ALA A 89 7.04 3.30 -9.89
CA ALA A 89 5.59 3.38 -9.73
C ALA A 89 5.08 4.83 -9.75
N ASP A 90 5.76 5.73 -9.04
CA ASP A 90 5.48 7.18 -9.04
C ASP A 90 6.73 7.96 -8.63
N PRO A 91 7.63 8.27 -9.57
CA PRO A 91 8.88 8.98 -9.27
C PRO A 91 8.69 10.39 -8.72
N THR A 92 7.52 10.97 -8.94
CA THR A 92 7.19 12.33 -8.47
C THR A 92 6.76 12.31 -7.01
N SER A 93 5.81 11.44 -6.66
CA SER A 93 5.22 11.43 -5.33
C SER A 93 6.15 10.86 -4.26
N ILE A 94 7.06 9.96 -4.62
CA ILE A 94 8.01 9.35 -3.69
C ILE A 94 8.96 10.37 -3.04
N PHE A 95 9.19 11.49 -3.68
CA PHE A 95 9.99 12.60 -3.11
C PHE A 95 9.39 13.10 -1.80
N GLY A 96 10.16 13.07 -0.73
CA GLY A 96 9.72 13.43 0.62
C GLY A 96 8.83 12.37 1.29
N GLY A 97 8.76 11.17 0.73
CA GLY A 97 8.00 10.05 1.28
C GLY A 97 8.75 9.23 2.32
N ILE A 98 8.09 8.18 2.78
CA ILE A 98 8.60 7.17 3.70
C ILE A 98 8.77 5.86 2.94
N LEU A 99 9.89 5.17 3.17
CA LEU A 99 10.15 3.85 2.62
C LEU A 99 10.17 2.80 3.73
N VAL A 100 9.55 1.66 3.46
CA VAL A 100 9.69 0.44 4.26
C VAL A 100 10.15 -0.69 3.37
N ALA A 101 11.25 -1.34 3.74
CA ALA A 101 11.77 -2.53 3.08
C ALA A 101 11.65 -3.73 4.03
N ASN A 102 11.23 -4.89 3.51
CA ASN A 102 11.10 -6.11 4.33
C ASN A 102 12.36 -7.01 4.31
N ARG A 103 13.46 -6.50 3.78
CA ARG A 103 14.79 -7.12 3.78
C ARG A 103 15.85 -6.10 4.17
N GLU A 104 17.03 -6.58 4.56
CA GLU A 104 18.19 -5.73 4.82
C GLU A 104 18.47 -4.79 3.64
N ILE A 105 18.75 -3.53 3.95
CA ILE A 105 19.23 -2.57 2.97
C ILE A 105 20.71 -2.77 2.74
N ASP A 106 21.06 -3.15 1.51
CA ASP A 106 22.45 -3.27 1.03
C ASP A 106 22.99 -1.95 0.45
N LEU A 107 24.27 -1.94 0.11
CA LEU A 107 24.93 -0.75 -0.42
C LEU A 107 24.31 -0.29 -1.75
N GLU A 108 24.02 -1.22 -2.67
CA GLU A 108 23.41 -0.92 -3.97
C GLU A 108 22.07 -0.16 -3.79
N THR A 109 21.22 -0.69 -2.94
CA THR A 109 19.91 -0.08 -2.64
C THR A 109 20.07 1.27 -1.95
N ALA A 110 20.98 1.37 -0.99
CA ALA A 110 21.25 2.60 -0.25
C ALA A 110 21.76 3.72 -1.15
N GLU A 111 22.61 3.42 -2.10
CA GLU A 111 23.12 4.40 -3.07
C GLU A 111 22.01 4.97 -3.94
N GLU A 112 21.08 4.15 -4.37
CA GLU A 112 19.91 4.61 -5.14
C GLU A 112 18.94 5.43 -4.26
N MET A 113 18.64 4.97 -3.04
CA MET A 113 17.82 5.72 -2.10
C MET A 113 18.42 7.07 -1.72
N HIS A 114 19.73 7.15 -1.60
CA HIS A 114 20.45 8.38 -1.25
C HIS A 114 20.28 9.50 -2.28
N LYS A 115 20.01 9.18 -3.53
CA LYS A 115 19.78 10.17 -4.61
C LYS A 115 18.48 10.96 -4.41
N LEU A 116 17.58 10.46 -3.57
CA LEU A 116 16.26 11.04 -3.36
C LEU A 116 16.14 11.68 -1.97
N PHE A 117 15.37 12.76 -1.85
CA PHE A 117 14.96 13.27 -0.56
C PHE A 117 13.88 12.36 0.04
N LEU A 118 14.17 11.76 1.20
CA LEU A 118 13.27 10.89 1.94
C LEU A 118 13.20 11.32 3.40
N GLU A 119 12.08 11.08 4.05
CA GLU A 119 11.87 11.41 5.46
C GLU A 119 12.29 10.27 6.39
N ILE A 120 11.96 9.02 6.03
CA ILE A 120 12.22 7.83 6.85
C ILE A 120 12.51 6.65 5.93
N ILE A 121 13.45 5.79 6.35
CA ILE A 121 13.64 4.44 5.82
C ILE A 121 13.57 3.46 6.98
N ILE A 122 12.68 2.48 6.89
CA ILE A 122 12.51 1.38 7.86
C ILE A 122 12.85 0.08 7.19
N ALA A 123 13.68 -0.74 7.83
CA ALA A 123 14.06 -2.06 7.35
C ALA A 123 14.38 -2.99 8.53
N PRO A 124 14.50 -4.31 8.33
CA PRO A 124 14.98 -5.21 9.40
C PRO A 124 16.38 -4.86 9.87
N SER A 125 17.23 -4.45 8.94
CA SER A 125 18.63 -4.03 9.19
C SER A 125 19.18 -3.23 8.02
N PHE A 126 20.30 -2.59 8.26
CA PHE A 126 21.14 -1.92 7.25
C PHE A 126 22.53 -2.55 7.32
N ASN A 127 23.12 -2.96 6.19
CA ASN A 127 24.50 -3.33 6.26
C ASN A 127 25.37 -2.08 6.57
N LYS A 128 26.61 -2.30 6.96
CA LYS A 128 27.49 -1.22 7.43
C LYS A 128 27.66 -0.12 6.37
N GLU A 129 27.93 -0.50 5.16
CA GLU A 129 28.16 0.42 4.05
C GLU A 129 26.90 1.20 3.68
N ALA A 130 25.74 0.53 3.67
CA ALA A 130 24.45 1.17 3.45
C ALA A 130 24.13 2.22 4.52
N PHE A 131 24.38 1.89 5.79
CA PHE A 131 24.19 2.82 6.89
C PHE A 131 25.11 4.05 6.79
N GLU A 132 26.38 3.84 6.44
CA GLU A 132 27.34 4.93 6.24
C GLU A 132 26.89 5.89 5.13
N VAL A 133 26.39 5.38 3.99
CA VAL A 133 25.88 6.20 2.89
C VAL A 133 24.65 7.00 3.32
N LEU A 134 23.65 6.33 3.89
CA LEU A 134 22.36 6.95 4.22
C LEU A 134 22.49 7.93 5.40
N SER A 135 23.31 7.64 6.39
CA SER A 135 23.56 8.51 7.54
C SER A 135 24.31 9.80 7.20
N GLY A 136 24.87 9.90 6.01
CA GLY A 136 25.38 11.15 5.46
C GLY A 136 24.31 12.25 5.33
N LYS A 137 23.04 11.88 5.23
CA LYS A 137 21.90 12.81 5.26
C LYS A 137 21.43 13.04 6.70
N LYS A 138 21.91 14.08 7.34
CA LYS A 138 21.72 14.39 8.76
C LYS A 138 20.27 14.24 9.27
N ASN A 139 19.29 14.60 8.47
CA ASN A 139 17.89 14.64 8.88
C ASN A 139 17.11 13.36 8.55
N LEU A 140 17.65 12.48 7.70
CA LEU A 140 17.01 11.24 7.30
C LEU A 140 16.91 10.29 8.50
N ARG A 141 15.71 9.84 8.81
CA ARG A 141 15.46 8.89 9.89
C ARG A 141 15.68 7.48 9.38
N LEU A 142 16.61 6.78 9.98
CA LEU A 142 16.87 5.36 9.71
C LEU A 142 16.39 4.55 10.91
N MET A 143 15.51 3.60 10.65
CA MET A 143 14.86 2.81 11.69
C MET A 143 14.93 1.33 11.38
N THR A 144 15.06 0.52 12.42
CA THR A 144 14.95 -0.95 12.33
C THR A 144 13.67 -1.44 12.97
N LEU A 145 13.11 -2.49 12.39
CA LEU A 145 11.90 -3.17 12.85
C LEU A 145 12.09 -4.69 12.68
N ASP A 146 11.67 -5.45 13.67
CA ASP A 146 11.66 -6.91 13.58
C ASP A 146 10.48 -7.39 12.72
N PHE A 147 10.78 -7.96 11.56
CA PHE A 147 9.81 -8.54 10.62
C PHE A 147 9.50 -10.01 10.89
N ALA A 148 10.17 -10.67 11.84
CA ALA A 148 9.98 -12.10 12.12
C ALA A 148 8.64 -12.42 12.79
N ASN A 149 8.13 -11.52 13.62
CA ASN A 149 6.87 -11.70 14.34
C ASN A 149 5.89 -10.56 14.04
N GLN A 150 5.11 -10.73 12.99
CA GLN A 150 4.19 -9.72 12.47
C GLN A 150 2.77 -9.82 13.04
N ARG A 151 2.49 -10.78 13.93
CA ARG A 151 1.16 -10.96 14.53
C ARG A 151 0.86 -9.81 15.49
N ASN A 152 -0.28 -9.20 15.28
CA ASN A 152 -0.83 -8.16 16.14
C ASN A 152 -2.35 -8.34 16.22
N ASN A 153 -2.83 -8.73 17.39
CA ASN A 153 -4.26 -8.96 17.66
C ASN A 153 -4.89 -7.77 18.39
N GLN A 154 -4.22 -6.64 18.47
CA GLN A 154 -4.81 -5.44 19.09
C GLN A 154 -5.91 -4.89 18.20
N PRO A 155 -7.08 -4.53 18.78
CA PRO A 155 -8.14 -3.91 18.01
C PRO A 155 -7.72 -2.53 17.49
N GLU A 156 -8.36 -2.11 16.42
CA GLU A 156 -8.29 -0.73 15.95
C GLU A 156 -9.24 0.15 16.74
N VAL A 157 -8.75 1.32 17.14
CA VAL A 157 -9.51 2.29 17.92
C VAL A 157 -9.53 3.62 17.18
N VAL A 158 -10.73 4.14 16.95
CA VAL A 158 -10.95 5.42 16.29
C VAL A 158 -11.74 6.35 17.21
N SER A 159 -11.23 7.54 17.44
CA SER A 159 -11.92 8.57 18.22
C SER A 159 -13.08 9.17 17.44
N VAL A 160 -14.23 9.27 18.09
CA VAL A 160 -15.38 10.04 17.61
C VAL A 160 -15.81 11.04 18.69
N LEU A 161 -16.59 12.03 18.33
CA LEU A 161 -17.08 12.98 19.33
C LEU A 161 -17.85 12.26 20.42
N GLY A 162 -17.35 12.34 21.65
CA GLY A 162 -17.97 11.72 22.83
C GLY A 162 -17.71 10.22 23.01
N GLY A 163 -16.83 9.59 22.18
CA GLY A 163 -16.58 8.16 22.34
C GLY A 163 -15.47 7.61 21.48
N LEU A 164 -15.39 6.28 21.47
CA LEU A 164 -14.42 5.52 20.69
C LEU A 164 -15.16 4.41 19.91
N LEU A 165 -14.79 4.22 18.66
CA LEU A 165 -15.14 3.04 17.89
C LEU A 165 -13.99 2.03 18.01
N VAL A 166 -14.35 0.77 18.24
CA VAL A 166 -13.40 -0.33 18.39
C VAL A 166 -13.81 -1.46 17.45
N GLN A 167 -12.86 -1.94 16.65
CA GLN A 167 -13.09 -3.05 15.72
C GLN A 167 -11.83 -3.94 15.64
N ASP A 168 -12.01 -5.15 15.13
CA ASP A 168 -10.89 -6.00 14.77
C ASP A 168 -10.12 -5.41 13.58
N GLN A 169 -8.84 -5.75 13.47
CA GLN A 169 -8.06 -5.41 12.29
C GLN A 169 -8.52 -6.22 11.08
N ASP A 170 -8.44 -5.61 9.91
CA ASP A 170 -8.69 -6.28 8.63
C ASP A 170 -7.48 -7.12 8.22
N VAL A 171 -7.41 -8.35 8.75
CA VAL A 171 -6.28 -9.27 8.58
C VAL A 171 -6.69 -10.62 7.97
N ILE A 172 -7.81 -10.64 7.23
CA ILE A 172 -8.25 -11.87 6.54
C ILE A 172 -7.18 -12.30 5.54
N GLU A 173 -6.79 -13.57 5.62
CA GLU A 173 -5.97 -14.23 4.63
C GLU A 173 -6.86 -14.74 3.49
N GLU A 174 -6.52 -14.42 2.27
CA GLU A 174 -7.25 -14.82 1.08
C GLU A 174 -6.34 -15.62 0.16
N ILE A 175 -6.90 -16.63 -0.49
CA ILE A 175 -6.20 -17.51 -1.43
C ILE A 175 -6.70 -17.13 -2.83
N PRO A 176 -5.88 -16.47 -3.66
CA PRO A 176 -6.31 -15.99 -4.99
C PRO A 176 -6.84 -17.08 -5.91
N GLU A 177 -6.33 -18.31 -5.78
CA GLU A 177 -6.75 -19.46 -6.55
C GLU A 177 -8.19 -19.92 -6.22
N GLU A 178 -8.73 -19.50 -5.06
CA GLU A 178 -10.09 -19.80 -4.61
C GLU A 178 -11.09 -18.71 -4.99
N TRP A 179 -10.65 -17.59 -5.56
CA TRP A 179 -11.55 -16.52 -5.98
C TRP A 179 -12.50 -16.99 -7.09
N GLU A 180 -13.74 -16.55 -7.02
CA GLU A 180 -14.75 -16.86 -8.02
C GLU A 180 -14.46 -16.16 -9.35
N VAL A 181 -14.36 -16.92 -10.44
CA VAL A 181 -14.31 -16.32 -11.79
C VAL A 181 -15.72 -15.98 -12.23
N ALA A 182 -16.04 -14.69 -12.30
CA ALA A 182 -17.37 -14.19 -12.59
C ALA A 182 -17.67 -14.08 -14.11
N THR A 183 -16.63 -14.03 -14.95
CA THR A 183 -16.72 -13.80 -16.40
C THR A 183 -16.45 -15.06 -17.21
N ASP A 184 -16.81 -15.00 -18.51
CA ASP A 184 -16.57 -16.11 -19.44
C ASP A 184 -15.06 -16.40 -19.61
N ARG A 185 -14.24 -15.36 -19.69
CA ARG A 185 -12.79 -15.48 -19.72
C ARG A 185 -12.23 -15.60 -18.30
N LYS A 186 -11.40 -16.60 -18.08
CA LYS A 186 -10.62 -16.73 -16.85
C LYS A 186 -9.35 -15.89 -16.92
N PRO A 187 -8.83 -15.37 -15.80
CA PRO A 187 -7.52 -14.73 -15.79
C PRO A 187 -6.43 -15.77 -16.12
N THR A 188 -5.39 -15.33 -16.82
CA THR A 188 -4.17 -16.10 -16.99
C THR A 188 -3.42 -16.20 -15.66
N ASN A 189 -2.44 -17.11 -15.54
CA ASN A 189 -1.61 -17.20 -14.32
C ASN A 189 -0.88 -15.91 -14.02
N GLU A 190 -0.36 -15.21 -15.03
CA GLU A 190 0.29 -13.91 -14.86
C GLU A 190 -0.70 -12.82 -14.42
N GLU A 191 -1.90 -12.81 -15.00
CA GLU A 191 -2.96 -11.91 -14.54
C GLU A 191 -3.37 -12.21 -13.11
N LEU A 192 -3.49 -13.46 -12.70
CA LEU A 192 -3.84 -13.83 -11.33
C LEU A 192 -2.78 -13.37 -10.31
N LYS A 193 -1.50 -13.50 -10.65
CA LYS A 193 -0.41 -12.95 -9.81
C LYS A 193 -0.51 -11.43 -9.68
N ALA A 194 -0.77 -10.74 -10.79
CA ALA A 194 -0.95 -9.28 -10.79
C ALA A 194 -2.20 -8.87 -9.98
N LEU A 195 -3.31 -9.60 -10.11
CA LEU A 195 -4.53 -9.38 -9.32
C LEU A 195 -4.28 -9.58 -7.83
N ALA A 196 -3.54 -10.62 -7.43
CA ALA A 196 -3.17 -10.86 -6.05
C ALA A 196 -2.31 -9.73 -5.48
N PHE A 197 -1.34 -9.24 -6.26
CA PHE A 197 -0.51 -8.09 -5.88
C PHE A 197 -1.35 -6.81 -5.72
N ALA A 198 -2.17 -6.49 -6.71
CA ALA A 198 -3.04 -5.32 -6.68
C ALA A 198 -4.05 -5.36 -5.51
N TRP A 199 -4.56 -6.55 -5.19
CA TRP A 199 -5.51 -6.75 -4.09
C TRP A 199 -4.88 -6.47 -2.72
N LYS A 200 -3.65 -6.94 -2.47
CA LYS A 200 -2.89 -6.60 -1.27
C LYS A 200 -2.66 -5.10 -1.14
N ALA A 201 -2.38 -4.43 -2.24
CA ALA A 201 -2.16 -2.99 -2.25
C ALA A 201 -3.45 -2.20 -2.00
N VAL A 202 -4.55 -2.53 -2.67
CA VAL A 202 -5.82 -1.76 -2.59
C VAL A 202 -6.43 -1.78 -1.20
N LYS A 203 -6.26 -2.85 -0.45
CA LYS A 203 -6.67 -2.98 0.96
C LYS A 203 -6.16 -1.83 1.85
N HIS A 204 -5.03 -1.24 1.50
CA HIS A 204 -4.36 -0.19 2.27
C HIS A 204 -4.55 1.21 1.71
N VAL A 205 -5.37 1.37 0.69
CA VAL A 205 -5.68 2.65 0.05
C VAL A 205 -7.00 3.21 0.58
N LYS A 206 -7.05 4.51 0.81
CA LYS A 206 -8.27 5.19 1.28
C LYS A 206 -9.41 5.05 0.27
N SER A 207 -10.58 4.64 0.75
CA SER A 207 -11.78 4.44 -0.06
C SER A 207 -12.34 5.77 -0.63
N ASN A 208 -13.00 5.77 -1.79
CA ASN A 208 -13.06 4.65 -2.71
C ASN A 208 -11.69 4.41 -3.32
N ALA A 209 -11.19 3.18 -3.23
CA ALA A 209 -9.84 2.84 -3.61
C ALA A 209 -9.79 2.00 -4.89
N ILE A 210 -8.88 2.38 -5.79
CA ILE A 210 -8.52 1.64 -6.99
C ILE A 210 -7.01 1.56 -7.08
N VAL A 211 -6.49 0.38 -7.37
CA VAL A 211 -5.08 0.16 -7.69
C VAL A 211 -4.96 -0.49 -9.05
N VAL A 212 -4.15 0.10 -9.89
CA VAL A 212 -3.68 -0.50 -11.15
C VAL A 212 -2.26 -1.00 -10.92
N ALA A 213 -2.00 -2.27 -11.20
CA ALA A 213 -0.71 -2.90 -10.94
C ALA A 213 -0.42 -4.01 -11.94
N ASN A 214 0.86 -4.35 -12.10
CA ASN A 214 1.29 -5.61 -12.68
C ASN A 214 1.71 -6.59 -11.55
N ALA A 215 2.36 -7.70 -11.89
CA ALA A 215 2.75 -8.70 -10.88
C ALA A 215 3.88 -8.22 -9.92
N HIS A 216 4.53 -7.10 -10.21
CA HIS A 216 5.74 -6.64 -9.49
C HIS A 216 5.61 -5.25 -8.89
N GLN A 217 4.70 -4.42 -9.37
CA GLN A 217 4.61 -3.03 -8.94
C GLN A 217 3.21 -2.44 -9.15
N THR A 218 2.88 -1.47 -8.32
CA THR A 218 1.77 -0.56 -8.59
C THR A 218 2.15 0.40 -9.70
N VAL A 219 1.20 0.79 -10.54
CA VAL A 219 1.41 1.76 -11.62
C VAL A 219 0.42 2.91 -11.59
N GLY A 220 -0.65 2.79 -10.83
CA GLY A 220 -1.60 3.87 -10.61
C GLY A 220 -2.46 3.61 -9.38
N VAL A 221 -2.72 4.65 -8.60
CA VAL A 221 -3.51 4.60 -7.36
C VAL A 221 -4.55 5.71 -7.37
N GLY A 222 -5.82 5.34 -7.27
CA GLY A 222 -6.92 6.27 -7.04
C GLY A 222 -7.43 6.12 -5.61
N ALA A 223 -7.31 7.17 -4.80
CA ALA A 223 -7.60 7.14 -3.37
C ALA A 223 -8.57 8.24 -2.96
N GLY A 224 -9.41 7.96 -1.97
CA GLY A 224 -10.17 8.96 -1.23
C GLY A 224 -11.25 9.69 -2.03
N GLN A 225 -11.73 9.11 -3.12
CA GLN A 225 -12.75 9.73 -3.95
C GLN A 225 -14.16 9.36 -3.49
N MET A 226 -15.08 10.31 -3.61
CA MET A 226 -16.49 10.12 -3.22
C MET A 226 -17.26 9.19 -4.18
N ASN A 227 -16.80 9.06 -5.41
CA ASN A 227 -17.35 8.09 -6.36
C ASN A 227 -16.26 7.18 -6.92
N ARG A 228 -16.63 5.95 -7.21
CA ARG A 228 -15.68 4.91 -7.61
C ARG A 228 -15.08 5.15 -8.99
N VAL A 229 -15.87 5.59 -9.95
CA VAL A 229 -15.37 5.89 -11.31
C VAL A 229 -14.34 7.01 -11.31
N GLY A 230 -14.42 7.96 -10.40
CA GLY A 230 -13.40 9.00 -10.21
C GLY A 230 -12.05 8.41 -9.80
N SER A 231 -12.06 7.45 -8.86
CA SER A 231 -10.83 6.73 -8.47
C SER A 231 -10.27 5.90 -9.63
N VAL A 232 -11.12 5.25 -10.42
CA VAL A 232 -10.69 4.51 -11.63
C VAL A 232 -9.96 5.43 -12.60
N LYS A 233 -10.53 6.60 -12.88
CA LYS A 233 -9.93 7.59 -13.79
C LYS A 233 -8.57 8.08 -13.31
N ILE A 234 -8.46 8.41 -12.03
CA ILE A 234 -7.18 8.83 -11.42
C ILE A 234 -6.13 7.74 -11.55
N ALA A 235 -6.46 6.51 -11.14
CA ALA A 235 -5.51 5.39 -11.19
C ALA A 235 -5.04 5.09 -12.62
N LEU A 236 -5.94 5.14 -13.60
CA LEU A 236 -5.59 4.89 -15.00
C LEU A 236 -4.82 6.05 -15.65
N ASP A 237 -5.09 7.28 -15.25
CA ASP A 237 -4.33 8.44 -15.72
C ASP A 237 -2.88 8.39 -15.23
N GLU A 238 -2.67 8.03 -13.97
CA GLU A 238 -1.33 7.78 -13.40
C GLU A 238 -0.60 6.62 -14.09
N ALA A 239 -1.32 5.54 -14.40
CA ALA A 239 -0.78 4.33 -15.05
C ALA A 239 -0.42 4.54 -16.53
N LYS A 240 -0.79 5.66 -17.12
CA LYS A 240 -0.64 5.94 -18.54
C LYS A 240 0.80 5.78 -19.04
N GLY A 241 0.98 4.97 -20.08
CA GLY A 241 2.30 4.63 -20.62
C GLY A 241 3.00 3.48 -19.89
N ARG A 242 2.39 2.89 -18.84
CA ARG A 242 2.96 1.78 -18.06
C ARG A 242 1.96 0.63 -17.87
N MET A 243 1.13 0.41 -18.88
CA MET A 243 -0.01 -0.52 -18.84
C MET A 243 0.34 -1.97 -19.18
N ASP A 244 1.60 -2.28 -19.45
CA ASP A 244 2.01 -3.65 -19.77
C ASP A 244 1.75 -4.61 -18.61
N GLY A 245 0.94 -5.63 -18.86
CA GLY A 245 0.51 -6.60 -17.84
C GLY A 245 -0.37 -6.02 -16.72
N ALA A 246 -0.89 -4.80 -16.88
CA ALA A 246 -1.64 -4.13 -15.83
C ALA A 246 -3.05 -4.69 -15.65
N VAL A 247 -3.41 -4.85 -14.38
CA VAL A 247 -4.74 -5.25 -13.91
C VAL A 247 -5.28 -4.20 -12.93
N LEU A 248 -6.57 -4.29 -12.61
CA LEU A 248 -7.23 -3.34 -11.71
C LEU A 248 -7.83 -4.06 -10.51
N ALA A 249 -7.60 -3.51 -9.31
CA ALA A 249 -8.25 -3.93 -8.07
C ALA A 249 -9.13 -2.80 -7.53
N SER A 250 -10.31 -3.17 -7.04
CA SER A 250 -11.26 -2.27 -6.38
C SER A 250 -11.56 -2.78 -4.97
N ASP A 251 -11.45 -1.92 -3.96
CA ASP A 251 -11.63 -2.27 -2.54
C ASP A 251 -13.07 -2.70 -2.19
N ALA A 252 -14.04 -2.34 -3.04
CA ALA A 252 -15.45 -2.71 -2.92
C ALA A 252 -16.07 -2.93 -4.31
N TYR A 253 -17.33 -3.38 -4.34
CA TYR A 253 -18.04 -3.63 -5.59
C TYR A 253 -18.25 -2.37 -6.43
N PHE A 254 -18.42 -2.56 -7.74
CA PHE A 254 -18.82 -1.49 -8.64
C PHE A 254 -20.34 -1.27 -8.54
N PRO A 255 -20.78 -0.05 -8.21
CA PRO A 255 -22.22 0.23 -8.13
C PRO A 255 -22.89 0.27 -9.52
N MET A 256 -22.10 0.54 -10.55
CA MET A 256 -22.51 0.62 -11.96
C MET A 256 -21.43 0.02 -12.86
N ASP A 257 -21.74 -0.19 -14.12
CA ASP A 257 -20.83 -0.76 -15.12
C ASP A 257 -19.87 0.26 -15.76
N ASP A 258 -20.04 1.54 -15.48
CA ASP A 258 -19.23 2.63 -16.00
C ASP A 258 -17.73 2.50 -15.67
N SER A 259 -17.41 2.05 -14.48
CA SER A 259 -16.02 1.80 -14.05
C SER A 259 -15.36 0.68 -14.83
N VAL A 260 -16.10 -0.40 -15.08
CA VAL A 260 -15.61 -1.56 -15.86
C VAL A 260 -15.41 -1.16 -17.32
N GLU A 261 -16.37 -0.44 -17.90
CA GLU A 261 -16.27 0.07 -19.28
C GLU A 261 -15.06 0.98 -19.45
N TYR A 262 -14.89 1.96 -18.56
CA TYR A 262 -13.77 2.88 -18.60
C TYR A 262 -12.43 2.15 -18.49
N ALA A 263 -12.30 1.21 -17.54
CA ALA A 263 -11.10 0.41 -17.36
C ALA A 263 -10.77 -0.43 -18.62
N ALA A 264 -11.77 -1.09 -19.18
CA ALA A 264 -11.61 -1.91 -20.40
C ALA A 264 -11.17 -1.07 -21.61
N GLN A 265 -11.77 0.10 -21.80
CA GLN A 265 -11.40 1.05 -22.87
C GLN A 265 -9.98 1.61 -22.73
N HIS A 266 -9.41 1.58 -21.51
CA HIS A 266 -8.05 2.05 -21.22
C HIS A 266 -7.04 0.90 -21.07
N GLY A 267 -7.37 -0.30 -21.56
CA GLY A 267 -6.41 -1.39 -21.69
C GLY A 267 -6.37 -2.39 -20.54
N ILE A 268 -7.23 -2.27 -19.53
CA ILE A 268 -7.34 -3.27 -18.45
C ILE A 268 -7.92 -4.57 -19.00
N LYS A 269 -7.25 -5.70 -18.73
CA LYS A 269 -7.65 -7.04 -19.18
C LYS A 269 -8.17 -7.94 -18.07
N ALA A 270 -7.90 -7.60 -16.81
CA ALA A 270 -8.37 -8.35 -15.65
C ALA A 270 -8.68 -7.41 -14.47
N ILE A 271 -9.73 -7.76 -13.73
CA ILE A 271 -10.23 -6.98 -12.60
C ILE A 271 -10.49 -7.92 -11.42
N VAL A 272 -10.12 -7.47 -10.21
CA VAL A 272 -10.52 -8.09 -8.94
C VAL A 272 -11.36 -7.11 -8.12
N GLN A 273 -12.47 -7.60 -7.60
CA GLN A 273 -13.40 -6.88 -6.75
C GLN A 273 -14.18 -7.86 -5.86
N PRO A 274 -14.81 -7.42 -4.78
CA PRO A 274 -15.51 -8.34 -3.88
C PRO A 274 -16.81 -8.95 -4.42
N GLY A 275 -17.48 -8.31 -5.36
CA GLY A 275 -18.85 -8.64 -5.71
C GLY A 275 -19.87 -8.20 -4.63
N GLY A 276 -21.13 -8.55 -4.80
CA GLY A 276 -22.21 -8.28 -3.84
C GLY A 276 -23.07 -7.06 -4.19
N SER A 277 -22.89 -6.45 -5.36
CA SER A 277 -23.79 -5.42 -5.86
C SER A 277 -25.06 -6.05 -6.47
N ILE A 278 -26.19 -5.37 -6.31
CA ILE A 278 -27.43 -5.71 -7.05
C ILE A 278 -27.18 -5.67 -8.56
N ARG A 279 -26.20 -4.85 -8.99
CA ARG A 279 -25.83 -4.65 -10.40
C ARG A 279 -24.59 -5.44 -10.85
N ASP A 280 -24.18 -6.48 -10.12
CA ASP A 280 -23.03 -7.34 -10.52
C ASP A 280 -23.22 -7.89 -11.94
N LYS A 281 -24.44 -8.22 -12.31
CA LYS A 281 -24.76 -8.70 -13.67
C LYS A 281 -24.38 -7.71 -14.76
N ASP A 282 -24.56 -6.41 -14.51
CA ASP A 282 -24.22 -5.35 -15.46
C ASP A 282 -22.69 -5.25 -15.62
N SER A 283 -21.97 -5.31 -14.50
CA SER A 283 -20.48 -5.29 -14.48
C SER A 283 -19.89 -6.52 -15.18
N ILE A 284 -20.45 -7.70 -14.94
CA ILE A 284 -20.04 -8.95 -15.59
C ILE A 284 -20.30 -8.87 -17.11
N ALA A 285 -21.47 -8.41 -17.53
CA ALA A 285 -21.83 -8.27 -18.94
C ALA A 285 -20.90 -7.28 -19.65
N MET A 286 -20.57 -6.17 -19.00
CA MET A 286 -19.62 -5.20 -19.55
C MET A 286 -18.21 -5.77 -19.67
N ALA A 287 -17.74 -6.50 -18.66
CA ALA A 287 -16.45 -7.20 -18.71
C ALA A 287 -16.41 -8.23 -19.85
N ASN A 288 -17.45 -9.06 -20.00
CA ASN A 288 -17.56 -10.03 -21.09
C ASN A 288 -17.56 -9.37 -22.47
N LYS A 289 -18.26 -8.24 -22.62
CA LYS A 289 -18.29 -7.45 -23.87
C LYS A 289 -16.89 -7.06 -24.34
N TYR A 290 -16.01 -6.71 -23.42
CA TYR A 290 -14.62 -6.29 -23.72
C TYR A 290 -13.59 -7.41 -23.58
N GLY A 291 -13.99 -8.63 -23.25
CA GLY A 291 -13.07 -9.77 -23.03
C GLY A 291 -12.20 -9.60 -21.78
N VAL A 292 -12.68 -8.86 -20.78
CA VAL A 292 -12.00 -8.66 -19.49
C VAL A 292 -12.33 -9.84 -18.57
N ALA A 293 -11.30 -10.43 -17.93
CA ALA A 293 -11.50 -11.39 -16.87
C ALA A 293 -11.82 -10.66 -15.55
N MET A 294 -12.84 -11.12 -14.85
CA MET A 294 -13.21 -10.56 -13.54
C MET A 294 -13.33 -11.67 -12.50
N VAL A 295 -12.71 -11.46 -11.34
CA VAL A 295 -12.82 -12.35 -10.20
C VAL A 295 -13.46 -11.62 -9.00
N PHE A 296 -14.23 -12.38 -8.22
CA PHE A 296 -14.86 -11.93 -6.98
C PHE A 296 -14.18 -12.56 -5.78
N THR A 297 -13.78 -11.74 -4.83
CA THR A 297 -13.17 -12.20 -3.58
C THR A 297 -14.18 -12.56 -2.50
N GLY A 298 -15.39 -12.00 -2.56
CA GLY A 298 -16.40 -12.13 -1.51
C GLY A 298 -16.11 -11.31 -0.24
N VAL A 299 -14.99 -10.60 -0.19
CA VAL A 299 -14.55 -9.80 0.97
C VAL A 299 -14.17 -8.40 0.49
N ARG A 300 -14.81 -7.37 1.06
CA ARG A 300 -14.43 -5.99 0.79
C ARG A 300 -13.43 -5.48 1.83
N HIS A 301 -12.62 -4.51 1.44
CA HIS A 301 -11.59 -3.90 2.28
C HIS A 301 -11.74 -2.37 2.34
N PHE A 302 -12.85 -1.86 2.86
CA PHE A 302 -13.00 -0.43 3.08
C PHE A 302 -11.98 0.11 4.09
N ARG A 303 -11.42 1.27 3.78
CA ARG A 303 -10.54 2.03 4.66
C ARG A 303 -10.88 3.52 4.59
N HIS A 304 -11.43 4.04 5.65
CA HIS A 304 -11.80 5.46 5.76
C HIS A 304 -10.84 6.28 6.64
#